data_7d956231470051f6a1467d6f0c51b475
#
_entry.id   7d956231470051f6a1467d6f0c51b475
#
_cell.length_a   1.000
_cell.length_b   1.000
_cell.length_c   1.000
_cell.angle_alpha   90.00
_cell.angle_beta   90.00
_cell.angle_gamma   90.00
#
_symmetry.space_group_name_H-M   'P 1'
#
loop_
_entity.id
_entity.type
_entity.pdbx_description
1 polymer ?
#
loop_
_entity_poly.entity_id
_entity_poly.type
_entity_poly.pdbx_seq_one_letter_code
_entity_poly.pdbx_strand_id
1 'polypeptide(L)'
;MSSRLQRNAKSLYQPLKSPLPDFRRRLPFWVREVDEPTVEIDWDRLAPFPGVNQTLFNPEVYGPEEYFRLCDAQKQYDVDFMKRKVAGHSIQDNAIANASNWLWKGLDLPWADGPTWETDPLHPVFYTPEEFGVPRYEGTPAQNSRMIEVAARVFGAAEVGFVRLDERAKKLVYGEVRYEDVEVGYDPGDGTKVLPKKDLWVICALIPQSLLFGKATSDSNWAATNGLAYSMSHIYSGRMMSFLRSLGYHSYGGDFNALGVAVGFGVLAGLGEYSRMGQLVSPRYGAMVRTCYVIATDLPLEETKPIDAGIMRFCKTCMKCARTCPSGAISMKRDPYWGGSDPWQNEGIRGYHIRGKACFSQMFKYPTNCGVCQTVCPYDKLDKAVLHDGIKIAIKYAPIFNGIIAHMDNLFGYGLEETDRDLIWRREPSSIPLFGLDESRS
;
A
#
# COMPACT_ATOMS: atom_id res chain seq x y z
N MET A 1 -4.89 -45.03 29.20
CA MET A 1 -4.91 -43.68 28.57
C MET A 1 -3.52 -43.08 28.35
N SER A 2 -2.50 -43.50 29.08
CA SER A 2 -1.13 -42.86 29.01
C SER A 2 -0.33 -43.19 27.74
N SER A 3 -0.47 -44.35 27.11
CA SER A 3 0.36 -44.77 25.97
C SER A 3 -0.01 -44.13 24.61
N ARG A 4 -1.25 -43.66 24.46
CA ARG A 4 -1.70 -42.94 23.24
C ARG A 4 -1.28 -41.48 23.26
N LEU A 5 -1.30 -40.84 24.43
CA LEU A 5 -0.84 -39.46 24.60
C LEU A 5 0.68 -39.36 24.45
N GLN A 6 1.45 -40.31 24.96
CA GLN A 6 2.90 -40.34 24.79
C GLN A 6 3.35 -40.65 23.35
N ARG A 7 2.58 -41.44 22.57
CA ARG A 7 2.85 -41.65 21.13
C ARG A 7 2.54 -40.43 20.30
N ASN A 8 1.47 -39.70 20.63
CA ASN A 8 1.16 -38.44 19.94
C ASN A 8 2.17 -37.32 20.26
N ALA A 9 2.68 -37.24 21.49
CA ALA A 9 3.73 -36.29 21.84
C ALA A 9 5.03 -36.56 21.09
N LYS A 10 5.45 -37.83 20.90
CA LYS A 10 6.65 -38.16 20.11
C LYS A 10 6.51 -37.83 18.62
N SER A 11 5.29 -37.79 18.07
CA SER A 11 5.07 -37.38 16.67
C SER A 11 5.11 -35.87 16.46
N LEU A 12 4.87 -35.06 17.50
CA LEU A 12 4.90 -33.62 17.47
C LEU A 12 6.34 -33.04 17.40
N TYR A 13 7.35 -33.80 17.79
CA TYR A 13 8.76 -33.38 17.82
C TYR A 13 9.61 -34.03 16.72
N GLN A 14 9.01 -34.47 15.62
CA GLN A 14 9.78 -34.98 14.49
C GLN A 14 10.36 -33.79 13.70
N PRO A 15 11.64 -33.82 13.31
CA PRO A 15 12.22 -32.82 12.42
C PRO A 15 11.40 -32.70 11.12
N LEU A 16 11.34 -31.51 10.56
CA LEU A 16 10.76 -31.28 9.23
C LEU A 16 11.41 -32.24 8.22
N LYS A 17 10.61 -33.08 7.60
CA LYS A 17 11.08 -34.17 6.71
C LYS A 17 11.39 -33.68 5.28
N SER A 18 10.98 -32.46 4.94
CA SER A 18 11.19 -31.92 3.60
C SER A 18 11.51 -30.42 3.68
N PRO A 19 12.34 -29.89 2.78
CA PRO A 19 12.58 -28.46 2.69
C PRO A 19 11.30 -27.69 2.39
N LEU A 20 11.26 -26.41 2.77
CA LEU A 20 10.15 -25.54 2.39
C LEU A 20 10.04 -25.50 0.85
N PRO A 21 8.82 -25.45 0.30
CA PRO A 21 8.63 -25.27 -1.14
C PRO A 21 9.15 -23.91 -1.56
N ASP A 22 9.65 -23.81 -2.80
CA ASP A 22 10.10 -22.57 -3.38
C ASP A 22 8.95 -21.58 -3.58
N PHE A 23 9.27 -20.31 -3.57
CA PHE A 23 8.35 -19.24 -3.91
C PHE A 23 7.87 -19.40 -5.36
N ARG A 24 6.57 -19.29 -5.57
CA ARG A 24 5.96 -19.27 -6.91
C ARG A 24 4.89 -18.21 -6.91
N ARG A 25 5.14 -17.12 -7.61
CA ARG A 25 4.18 -16.05 -7.75
C ARG A 25 2.92 -16.52 -8.50
N ARG A 26 1.76 -16.24 -7.93
CA ARG A 26 0.46 -16.57 -8.55
C ARG A 26 -0.17 -15.30 -9.09
N LEU A 27 0.07 -15.03 -10.36
CA LEU A 27 -0.61 -13.95 -11.08
C LEU A 27 -1.93 -14.45 -11.70
N PRO A 28 -2.93 -13.57 -11.91
CA PRO A 28 -4.02 -13.88 -12.81
C PRO A 28 -3.48 -14.33 -14.19
N PHE A 29 -4.07 -15.34 -14.81
CA PHE A 29 -3.54 -15.94 -16.04
C PHE A 29 -3.39 -14.96 -17.23
N TRP A 30 -4.08 -13.84 -17.18
CA TRP A 30 -4.04 -12.77 -18.18
C TRP A 30 -2.98 -11.69 -17.89
N VAL A 31 -2.37 -11.69 -16.70
CA VAL A 31 -1.28 -10.79 -16.31
C VAL A 31 0.06 -11.41 -16.68
N ARG A 32 0.99 -10.62 -17.19
CA ARG A 32 2.35 -11.05 -17.55
C ARG A 32 3.39 -10.33 -16.72
N GLU A 33 4.41 -11.06 -16.31
CA GLU A 33 5.65 -10.45 -15.85
C GLU A 33 6.39 -9.82 -17.02
N VAL A 34 7.04 -8.70 -16.78
CA VAL A 34 7.84 -7.94 -17.75
C VAL A 34 9.15 -7.52 -17.10
N ASP A 35 10.17 -7.26 -17.90
CA ASP A 35 11.47 -6.86 -17.38
C ASP A 35 11.51 -5.38 -16.96
N GLU A 36 10.68 -4.55 -17.59
CA GLU A 36 10.57 -3.12 -17.26
C GLU A 36 9.12 -2.74 -16.96
N PRO A 37 8.87 -1.78 -16.06
CA PRO A 37 7.53 -1.28 -15.78
C PRO A 37 6.81 -0.75 -17.03
N THR A 38 5.48 -0.85 -17.07
CA THR A 38 4.67 -0.30 -18.19
C THR A 38 4.61 1.22 -18.21
N VAL A 39 4.92 1.88 -17.11
CA VAL A 39 5.25 3.31 -17.08
C VAL A 39 6.69 3.49 -17.55
N GLU A 40 6.91 4.41 -18.47
CA GLU A 40 8.25 4.70 -19.00
C GLU A 40 9.07 5.48 -17.95
N ILE A 41 10.25 4.97 -17.62
CA ILE A 41 11.17 5.54 -16.63
C ILE A 41 12.51 5.85 -17.32
N ASP A 42 12.92 7.10 -17.23
CA ASP A 42 14.28 7.53 -17.54
C ASP A 42 15.11 7.43 -16.25
N TRP A 43 15.81 6.32 -16.11
CA TRP A 43 16.61 6.04 -14.92
C TRP A 43 17.76 7.03 -14.70
N ASP A 44 18.24 7.71 -15.74
CA ASP A 44 19.30 8.69 -15.59
C ASP A 44 18.77 10.02 -15.03
N ARG A 45 17.54 10.37 -15.37
CA ARG A 45 16.84 11.55 -14.83
C ARG A 45 16.16 11.32 -13.50
N LEU A 46 15.83 10.05 -13.19
CA LEU A 46 15.23 9.69 -11.91
C LEU A 46 16.26 9.92 -10.80
N ALA A 47 15.92 10.73 -9.83
CA ALA A 47 16.77 11.02 -8.69
C ALA A 47 16.00 10.82 -7.37
N PRO A 48 16.68 10.43 -6.28
CA PRO A 48 16.11 10.51 -4.95
C PRO A 48 15.60 11.92 -4.68
N PHE A 49 14.45 12.06 -4.07
CA PHE A 49 13.92 13.36 -3.66
C PHE A 49 13.62 13.36 -2.16
N PRO A 50 13.54 14.53 -1.51
CA PRO A 50 13.27 14.61 -0.07
C PRO A 50 11.96 13.93 0.29
N GLY A 51 11.96 13.13 1.37
CA GLY A 51 10.79 12.43 1.88
C GLY A 51 9.64 13.39 2.22
N VAL A 52 9.95 14.60 2.63
CA VAL A 52 8.99 15.70 2.84
C VAL A 52 8.18 16.04 1.60
N ASN A 53 8.73 15.83 0.39
CA ASN A 53 8.03 16.09 -0.87
C ASN A 53 7.08 14.98 -1.29
N GLN A 54 7.14 13.83 -0.63
CA GLN A 54 6.34 12.66 -0.99
C GLN A 54 4.88 12.81 -0.59
N THR A 55 4.58 13.59 0.43
CA THR A 55 3.22 13.76 0.93
C THR A 55 2.61 15.10 0.53
N LEU A 56 1.36 15.06 0.07
CA LEU A 56 0.55 16.25 -0.17
C LEU A 56 0.18 16.99 1.13
N PHE A 57 0.39 16.36 2.30
CA PHE A 57 0.06 16.90 3.62
C PHE A 57 1.25 17.58 4.31
N ASN A 58 2.28 17.98 3.57
CA ASN A 58 3.42 18.65 4.16
C ASN A 58 3.20 20.18 4.24
N PRO A 59 3.26 20.77 5.46
CA PRO A 59 3.14 22.21 5.64
C PRO A 59 4.16 23.03 4.84
N GLU A 60 5.39 22.53 4.71
CA GLU A 60 6.47 23.24 4.02
C GLU A 60 6.20 23.39 2.52
N VAL A 61 5.56 22.39 1.89
CA VAL A 61 5.22 22.41 0.46
C VAL A 61 4.12 23.45 0.15
N TYR A 62 3.20 23.65 1.08
CA TYR A 62 2.05 24.54 0.89
C TYR A 62 2.26 25.94 1.50
N GLY A 63 3.21 26.08 2.38
CA GLY A 63 3.35 27.16 3.33
C GLY A 63 2.57 26.85 4.62
N PRO A 64 3.22 26.92 5.80
CA PRO A 64 2.61 26.51 7.06
C PRO A 64 1.30 27.23 7.38
N GLU A 65 1.23 28.54 7.14
CA GLU A 65 0.05 29.34 7.40
C GLU A 65 -1.17 28.86 6.60
N GLU A 66 -1.04 28.66 5.30
CA GLU A 66 -2.12 28.17 4.45
C GLU A 66 -2.50 26.73 4.79
N TYR A 67 -1.53 25.87 5.11
CA TYR A 67 -1.76 24.51 5.55
C TYR A 67 -2.64 24.46 6.81
N PHE A 68 -2.26 25.18 7.86
CA PHE A 68 -3.03 25.19 9.11
C PHE A 68 -4.40 25.84 8.95
N ARG A 69 -4.51 26.90 8.15
CA ARG A 69 -5.79 27.50 7.79
C ARG A 69 -6.74 26.49 7.14
N LEU A 70 -6.23 25.65 6.24
CA LEU A 70 -7.02 24.59 5.59
C LEU A 70 -7.41 23.51 6.58
N CYS A 71 -6.52 23.11 7.49
CA CYS A 71 -6.85 22.15 8.56
C CYS A 71 -7.97 22.66 9.47
N ASP A 72 -7.91 23.93 9.88
CA ASP A 72 -8.95 24.54 10.72
C ASP A 72 -10.28 24.63 9.98
N ALA A 73 -10.27 24.99 8.70
CA ALA A 73 -11.47 25.01 7.88
C ALA A 73 -12.09 23.60 7.76
N GLN A 74 -11.29 22.56 7.55
CA GLN A 74 -11.76 21.19 7.52
C GLN A 74 -12.45 20.79 8.83
N LYS A 75 -11.83 21.11 9.96
CA LYS A 75 -12.42 20.86 11.29
C LYS A 75 -13.78 21.57 11.49
N GLN A 76 -13.92 22.80 10.97
CA GLN A 76 -15.19 23.51 11.03
C GLN A 76 -16.27 22.84 10.16
N TYR A 77 -15.92 22.32 8.97
CA TYR A 77 -16.85 21.53 8.15
C TYR A 77 -17.32 20.27 8.88
N ASP A 78 -16.41 19.54 9.55
CA ASP A 78 -16.77 18.36 10.36
C ASP A 78 -17.84 18.72 11.40
N VAL A 79 -17.60 19.78 12.16
CA VAL A 79 -18.50 20.25 13.21
C VAL A 79 -19.85 20.68 12.63
N ASP A 80 -19.86 21.41 11.51
CA ASP A 80 -21.09 21.87 10.87
C ASP A 80 -21.92 20.69 10.34
N PHE A 81 -21.28 19.74 9.68
CA PHE A 81 -21.96 18.56 9.11
C PHE A 81 -22.54 17.66 10.20
N MET A 82 -21.83 17.47 11.32
CA MET A 82 -22.36 16.74 12.47
C MET A 82 -23.56 17.45 13.09
N LYS A 83 -23.50 18.78 13.28
CA LYS A 83 -24.61 19.57 13.81
C LYS A 83 -25.84 19.53 12.92
N ARG A 84 -25.64 19.56 11.61
CA ARG A 84 -26.70 19.48 10.60
C ARG A 84 -27.19 18.06 10.35
N LYS A 85 -26.58 17.05 10.98
CA LYS A 85 -26.90 15.62 10.80
C LYS A 85 -26.85 15.19 9.34
N VAL A 86 -25.80 15.62 8.63
CA VAL A 86 -25.58 15.22 7.24
C VAL A 86 -25.27 13.73 7.20
N ALA A 87 -25.92 12.98 6.32
CA ALA A 87 -25.73 11.54 6.17
C ALA A 87 -24.25 11.21 5.86
N GLY A 88 -23.70 10.19 6.52
CA GLY A 88 -22.28 9.83 6.44
C GLY A 88 -21.33 10.71 7.27
N HIS A 89 -21.88 11.66 8.05
CA HIS A 89 -21.14 12.58 8.93
C HIS A 89 -21.74 12.62 10.35
N SER A 90 -22.36 11.54 10.79
CA SER A 90 -22.84 11.40 12.15
C SER A 90 -21.70 11.29 13.15
N ILE A 91 -22.02 11.41 14.43
CA ILE A 91 -21.02 11.17 15.49
C ILE A 91 -20.47 9.73 15.45
N GLN A 92 -21.32 8.75 15.05
CA GLN A 92 -20.90 7.35 14.88
C GLN A 92 -19.93 7.20 13.70
N ASP A 93 -20.18 7.87 12.56
CA ASP A 93 -19.31 7.86 11.39
C ASP A 93 -17.95 8.50 11.73
N ASN A 94 -17.95 9.59 12.47
CA ASN A 94 -16.73 10.22 12.95
C ASN A 94 -15.97 9.34 13.96
N ALA A 95 -16.69 8.68 14.86
CA ALA A 95 -16.11 7.79 15.86
C ALA A 95 -15.39 6.58 15.20
N ILE A 96 -16.02 5.94 14.21
CA ILE A 96 -15.39 4.83 13.51
C ILE A 96 -14.17 5.30 12.68
N ALA A 97 -14.26 6.49 12.06
CA ALA A 97 -13.13 7.09 11.34
C ALA A 97 -11.93 7.33 12.27
N ASN A 98 -12.17 7.95 13.43
CA ASN A 98 -11.12 8.23 14.42
C ASN A 98 -10.50 6.94 14.97
N ALA A 99 -11.34 5.97 15.36
CA ALA A 99 -10.85 4.68 15.84
C ALA A 99 -10.03 3.92 14.79
N SER A 100 -10.44 3.99 13.53
CA SER A 100 -9.71 3.37 12.41
C SER A 100 -8.33 4.00 12.15
N ASN A 101 -8.17 5.28 12.45
CA ASN A 101 -6.91 6.01 12.28
C ASN A 101 -5.99 5.94 13.50
N TRP A 102 -6.44 5.38 14.62
CA TRP A 102 -5.75 5.47 15.91
C TRP A 102 -4.32 4.94 15.87
N LEU A 103 -4.09 3.76 15.28
CA LEU A 103 -2.80 3.08 15.41
C LEU A 103 -1.69 3.78 14.61
N TRP A 104 -1.94 4.12 13.36
CA TRP A 104 -0.91 4.71 12.49
C TRP A 104 -0.59 6.17 12.81
N LYS A 105 -1.48 6.86 13.53
CA LYS A 105 -1.24 8.24 13.97
C LYS A 105 -0.68 8.34 15.40
N GLY A 106 -0.79 7.26 16.14
CA GLY A 106 -0.46 7.27 17.57
C GLY A 106 0.78 6.49 17.97
N LEU A 107 1.42 5.80 17.03
CA LEU A 107 2.58 4.95 17.31
C LEU A 107 3.53 4.93 16.13
N ASP A 108 4.74 5.43 16.31
CA ASP A 108 5.79 5.37 15.30
C ASP A 108 6.54 4.04 15.39
N LEU A 109 6.89 3.47 14.25
CA LEU A 109 7.78 2.31 14.18
C LEU A 109 9.24 2.79 14.12
N PRO A 110 10.16 2.14 14.83
CA PRO A 110 11.57 2.49 14.76
C PRO A 110 12.12 2.27 13.34
N TRP A 111 13.17 3.03 13.00
CA TRP A 111 13.84 2.91 11.70
C TRP A 111 14.41 1.52 11.45
N ALA A 112 15.04 0.92 12.46
CA ALA A 112 15.70 -0.37 12.36
C ALA A 112 15.08 -1.41 13.32
N ASP A 113 15.02 -2.66 12.87
CA ASP A 113 14.72 -3.90 13.60
C ASP A 113 13.37 -3.98 14.32
N GLY A 114 12.47 -3.06 14.03
CA GLY A 114 11.11 -3.09 14.55
C GLY A 114 10.99 -2.72 16.03
N PRO A 115 9.77 -2.70 16.57
CA PRO A 115 9.54 -2.35 17.96
C PRO A 115 10.18 -3.37 18.90
N THR A 116 10.95 -2.87 19.86
CA THR A 116 11.43 -3.66 20.99
C THR A 116 10.47 -3.45 22.14
N TRP A 117 9.89 -4.52 22.63
CA TRP A 117 9.18 -4.47 23.90
C TRP A 117 10.22 -4.62 25.01
N GLU A 118 10.35 -3.62 25.84
CA GLU A 118 11.07 -3.79 27.09
C GLU A 118 10.36 -4.86 27.90
N THR A 119 11.07 -5.86 28.17
CA THR A 119 10.75 -7.17 28.68
C THR A 119 9.76 -7.19 29.83
N ASP A 120 8.60 -7.77 29.62
CA ASP A 120 7.97 -8.56 30.66
C ASP A 120 8.83 -9.83 30.88
N PRO A 121 9.52 -10.00 32.01
CA PRO A 121 10.36 -11.19 32.26
C PRO A 121 9.58 -12.50 32.23
N LEU A 122 8.24 -12.44 32.38
CA LEU A 122 7.35 -13.60 32.37
C LEU A 122 6.89 -13.97 30.93
N HIS A 123 6.96 -13.03 29.99
CA HIS A 123 6.53 -13.22 28.61
C HIS A 123 7.51 -12.56 27.64
N PRO A 124 8.75 -13.08 27.53
CA PRO A 124 9.71 -12.55 26.58
C PRO A 124 9.17 -12.76 25.15
N VAL A 125 8.77 -11.65 24.51
CA VAL A 125 8.07 -11.71 23.22
C VAL A 125 9.03 -11.77 22.05
N PHE A 126 10.31 -11.38 22.21
CA PHE A 126 11.25 -11.29 21.10
C PHE A 126 12.63 -11.79 21.48
N TYR A 127 12.95 -12.99 21.03
CA TYR A 127 14.31 -13.52 21.10
C TYR A 127 14.91 -13.54 19.71
N THR A 128 16.15 -13.08 19.61
CA THR A 128 16.99 -13.31 18.43
C THR A 128 17.63 -14.69 18.53
N PRO A 129 18.06 -15.30 17.40
CA PRO A 129 18.81 -16.54 17.46
C PRO A 129 20.06 -16.45 18.32
N GLU A 130 20.73 -15.28 18.36
CA GLU A 130 21.90 -15.01 19.17
C GLU A 130 21.59 -15.14 20.68
N GLU A 131 20.47 -14.56 21.14
CA GLU A 131 20.02 -14.67 22.54
C GLU A 131 19.71 -16.11 22.95
N PHE A 132 19.28 -16.96 21.99
CA PHE A 132 19.10 -18.40 22.22
C PHE A 132 20.40 -19.20 22.08
N GLY A 133 21.50 -18.62 21.63
CA GLY A 133 22.74 -19.33 21.33
C GLY A 133 22.59 -20.32 20.16
N VAL A 134 21.71 -20.02 19.21
CA VAL A 134 21.49 -20.84 18.00
C VAL A 134 21.85 -20.02 16.74
N PRO A 135 22.24 -20.68 15.64
CA PRO A 135 22.50 -19.96 14.40
C PRO A 135 21.24 -19.30 13.87
N ARG A 136 21.40 -18.18 13.16
CA ARG A 136 20.30 -17.56 12.43
C ARG A 136 19.71 -18.52 11.40
N TYR A 137 18.46 -18.27 11.01
CA TYR A 137 17.81 -19.04 9.96
C TYR A 137 18.58 -18.90 8.64
N GLU A 138 18.77 -20.00 7.91
CA GLU A 138 19.37 -20.02 6.58
C GLU A 138 18.47 -20.79 5.60
N GLY A 139 18.20 -20.18 4.45
CA GLY A 139 17.42 -20.75 3.36
C GLY A 139 17.87 -20.18 2.01
N THR A 140 17.47 -20.83 0.92
CA THR A 140 17.65 -20.25 -0.41
C THR A 140 16.77 -19.00 -0.58
N PRO A 141 17.12 -18.05 -1.46
CA PRO A 141 16.28 -16.89 -1.74
C PRO A 141 14.81 -17.27 -2.03
N ALA A 142 14.57 -18.32 -2.81
CA ALA A 142 13.23 -18.82 -3.12
C ALA A 142 12.48 -19.34 -1.87
N GLN A 143 13.16 -20.06 -0.97
CA GLN A 143 12.58 -20.52 0.28
C GLN A 143 12.29 -19.35 1.23
N ASN A 144 13.19 -18.39 1.30
CA ASN A 144 13.05 -17.18 2.09
C ASN A 144 11.84 -16.37 1.61
N SER A 145 11.73 -16.15 0.30
CA SER A 145 10.59 -15.43 -0.29
C SER A 145 9.26 -16.15 -0.03
N ARG A 146 9.25 -17.47 -0.11
CA ARG A 146 8.05 -18.26 0.26
C ARG A 146 7.67 -18.11 1.73
N MET A 147 8.64 -18.11 2.62
CA MET A 147 8.42 -17.92 4.05
C MET A 147 7.86 -16.51 4.33
N ILE A 148 8.44 -15.47 3.71
CA ILE A 148 7.95 -14.09 3.83
C ILE A 148 6.53 -13.96 3.25
N GLU A 149 6.21 -14.62 2.12
CA GLU A 149 4.85 -14.63 1.56
C GLU A 149 3.83 -15.19 2.56
N VAL A 150 4.16 -16.31 3.21
CA VAL A 150 3.30 -16.94 4.23
C VAL A 150 3.14 -16.01 5.44
N ALA A 151 4.24 -15.48 5.97
CA ALA A 151 4.21 -14.56 7.10
C ALA A 151 3.40 -13.30 6.76
N ALA A 152 3.61 -12.71 5.58
CA ALA A 152 2.88 -11.55 5.11
C ALA A 152 1.37 -11.80 5.08
N ARG A 153 0.96 -12.97 4.56
CA ARG A 153 -0.47 -13.35 4.54
C ARG A 153 -1.05 -13.50 5.94
N VAL A 154 -0.32 -14.11 6.85
CA VAL A 154 -0.72 -14.27 8.27
C VAL A 154 -0.83 -12.90 8.95
N PHE A 155 0.03 -11.95 8.59
CA PHE A 155 0.05 -10.60 9.17
C PHE A 155 -0.94 -9.63 8.55
N GLY A 156 -1.68 -10.04 7.51
CA GLY A 156 -2.77 -9.27 6.93
C GLY A 156 -2.50 -8.63 5.56
N ALA A 157 -1.36 -8.94 4.92
CA ALA A 157 -1.12 -8.52 3.53
C ALA A 157 -1.84 -9.44 2.54
N ALA A 158 -2.42 -8.87 1.51
CA ALA A 158 -3.08 -9.62 0.44
C ALA A 158 -2.09 -10.19 -0.57
N GLU A 159 -1.07 -9.41 -0.92
CA GLU A 159 0.01 -9.77 -1.81
C GLU A 159 1.33 -9.18 -1.30
N VAL A 160 2.43 -9.82 -1.66
CA VAL A 160 3.78 -9.35 -1.36
C VAL A 160 4.66 -9.54 -2.60
N GLY A 161 5.63 -8.65 -2.77
CA GLY A 161 6.64 -8.73 -3.82
C GLY A 161 7.96 -8.19 -3.32
N PHE A 162 9.04 -8.50 -4.04
CA PHE A 162 10.42 -8.32 -3.60
C PHE A 162 11.24 -7.60 -4.65
N VAL A 163 11.99 -6.59 -4.23
CA VAL A 163 12.87 -5.81 -5.10
C VAL A 163 14.28 -5.84 -4.50
N ARG A 164 15.28 -6.22 -5.26
CA ARG A 164 16.67 -6.01 -4.84
C ARG A 164 16.96 -4.51 -4.86
N LEU A 165 17.59 -4.01 -3.82
CA LEU A 165 17.96 -2.60 -3.69
C LEU A 165 19.27 -2.32 -4.48
N ASP A 166 19.19 -2.49 -5.79
CA ASP A 166 20.27 -2.17 -6.73
C ASP A 166 20.35 -0.65 -7.00
N GLU A 167 21.25 -0.23 -7.87
CA GLU A 167 21.48 1.19 -8.19
C GLU A 167 20.24 1.89 -8.80
N ARG A 168 19.34 1.15 -9.46
CA ARG A 168 18.07 1.69 -9.97
C ARG A 168 17.06 1.86 -8.83
N ALA A 169 16.87 0.81 -8.04
CA ALA A 169 15.93 0.82 -6.93
C ALA A 169 16.32 1.82 -5.84
N LYS A 170 17.62 2.06 -5.61
CA LYS A 170 18.13 3.12 -4.72
C LYS A 170 17.64 4.52 -5.10
N LYS A 171 17.33 4.78 -6.37
CA LYS A 171 16.77 6.07 -6.81
C LYS A 171 15.33 6.32 -6.32
N LEU A 172 14.65 5.28 -5.84
CA LEU A 172 13.35 5.39 -5.18
C LEU A 172 13.45 5.60 -3.67
N VAL A 173 14.62 5.44 -3.08
CA VAL A 173 14.88 5.74 -1.66
C VAL A 173 14.94 7.25 -1.47
N TYR A 174 14.47 7.76 -0.32
CA TYR A 174 14.48 9.18 -0.05
C TYR A 174 15.89 9.75 0.11
N GLY A 175 16.05 11.04 -0.22
CA GLY A 175 17.34 11.72 -0.20
C GLY A 175 17.98 11.84 1.18
N GLU A 176 17.19 11.74 2.25
CA GLU A 176 17.66 11.73 3.63
C GLU A 176 18.32 10.40 4.04
N VAL A 177 18.17 9.35 3.24
CA VAL A 177 18.77 8.03 3.53
C VAL A 177 20.18 7.98 2.96
N ARG A 178 21.16 7.78 3.84
CA ARG A 178 22.58 7.62 3.50
C ARG A 178 22.98 6.16 3.53
N TYR A 179 24.01 5.82 2.76
CA TYR A 179 24.60 4.48 2.75
C TYR A 179 26.01 4.56 3.35
N GLU A 180 26.25 3.82 4.43
CA GLU A 180 27.53 3.82 5.14
C GLU A 180 28.11 2.40 5.26
N ASP A 181 29.41 2.31 5.46
CA ASP A 181 30.13 1.05 5.69
C ASP A 181 29.98 0.64 7.16
N VAL A 182 28.77 0.20 7.50
CA VAL A 182 28.36 -0.26 8.84
C VAL A 182 27.71 -1.62 8.73
N GLU A 183 27.73 -2.40 9.78
CA GLU A 183 27.08 -3.70 9.82
C GLU A 183 25.57 -3.56 9.92
N VAL A 184 25.09 -2.65 10.75
CA VAL A 184 23.68 -2.39 11.02
C VAL A 184 23.38 -0.92 10.77
N GLY A 185 22.33 -0.64 10.00
CA GLY A 185 21.82 0.71 9.79
C GLY A 185 21.20 1.28 11.06
N TYR A 186 21.14 2.60 11.15
CA TYR A 186 20.66 3.31 12.36
C TYR A 186 20.01 4.65 12.03
N ASP A 187 19.34 5.21 13.02
CA ASP A 187 18.81 6.56 13.01
C ASP A 187 19.73 7.46 13.87
N PRO A 188 20.45 8.43 13.27
CA PRO A 188 21.30 9.35 14.04
C PRO A 188 20.50 10.42 14.79
N GLY A 189 19.18 10.56 14.55
CA GLY A 189 18.34 11.56 15.19
C GLY A 189 18.47 12.99 14.62
N ASP A 190 19.21 13.16 13.53
CA ASP A 190 19.43 14.45 12.86
C ASP A 190 18.51 14.68 11.64
N GLY A 191 17.50 13.84 11.50
CA GLY A 191 16.58 13.84 10.35
C GLY A 191 17.05 13.00 9.16
N THR A 192 18.30 12.48 9.21
CA THR A 192 18.78 11.50 8.23
C THR A 192 18.57 10.07 8.72
N LYS A 193 18.74 9.12 7.84
CA LYS A 193 18.68 7.67 8.14
C LYS A 193 19.88 6.98 7.50
N VAL A 194 20.37 5.91 8.10
CA VAL A 194 21.52 5.16 7.59
C VAL A 194 21.13 3.75 7.25
N LEU A 195 21.47 3.33 6.01
CA LEU A 195 21.46 1.94 5.55
C LEU A 195 22.90 1.43 5.41
N PRO A 196 23.16 0.15 5.70
CA PRO A 196 24.48 -0.45 5.46
C PRO A 196 24.76 -0.61 3.96
N LYS A 197 26.05 -0.48 3.57
CA LYS A 197 26.54 -0.76 2.22
C LYS A 197 26.69 -2.26 1.99
N LYS A 198 25.60 -2.99 1.99
CA LYS A 198 25.52 -4.42 1.66
C LYS A 198 24.33 -4.71 0.78
N ASP A 199 24.22 -5.93 0.29
CA ASP A 199 23.02 -6.34 -0.44
C ASP A 199 21.78 -6.28 0.46
N LEU A 200 20.76 -5.58 -0.02
CA LEU A 200 19.46 -5.44 0.63
C LEU A 200 18.35 -5.75 -0.36
N TRP A 201 17.25 -6.26 0.17
CA TRP A 201 15.99 -6.48 -0.55
C TRP A 201 14.88 -5.68 0.09
N VAL A 202 13.97 -5.16 -0.71
CA VAL A 202 12.80 -4.43 -0.26
C VAL A 202 11.58 -5.32 -0.36
N ILE A 203 10.91 -5.53 0.77
CA ILE A 203 9.64 -6.24 0.88
C ILE A 203 8.53 -5.21 0.69
N CYS A 204 7.72 -5.39 -0.34
CA CYS A 204 6.57 -4.55 -0.65
C CYS A 204 5.29 -5.34 -0.39
N ALA A 205 4.40 -4.82 0.41
CA ALA A 205 3.13 -5.46 0.73
C ALA A 205 1.95 -4.66 0.18
N LEU A 206 0.91 -5.36 -0.22
CA LEU A 206 -0.35 -4.79 -0.67
C LEU A 206 -1.43 -5.06 0.38
N ILE A 207 -1.97 -3.99 0.95
CA ILE A 207 -3.05 -4.03 1.92
C ILE A 207 -4.33 -3.52 1.26
N PRO A 208 -5.38 -4.35 1.14
CA PRO A 208 -6.66 -3.92 0.57
C PRO A 208 -7.36 -2.88 1.44
N GLN A 209 -8.11 -1.99 0.80
CA GLN A 209 -9.06 -1.11 1.47
C GLN A 209 -10.47 -1.68 1.39
N SER A 210 -11.32 -1.33 2.35
CA SER A 210 -12.72 -1.70 2.32
C SER A 210 -13.45 -1.03 1.16
N LEU A 211 -14.02 -1.81 0.26
CA LEU A 211 -14.93 -1.29 -0.77
C LEU A 211 -16.26 -0.85 -0.22
N LEU A 212 -16.72 -1.50 0.83
CA LEU A 212 -17.98 -1.14 1.49
C LEU A 212 -17.96 0.30 1.98
N PHE A 213 -16.92 0.64 2.75
CA PHE A 213 -16.70 2.02 3.22
C PHE A 213 -16.23 2.94 2.09
N GLY A 214 -15.50 2.40 1.11
CA GLY A 214 -14.98 3.17 -0.01
C GLY A 214 -16.04 3.77 -0.91
N LYS A 215 -17.23 3.15 -1.01
CA LYS A 215 -18.36 3.67 -1.79
C LYS A 215 -18.89 4.99 -1.25
N ALA A 216 -18.72 5.25 0.03
CA ALA A 216 -19.12 6.48 0.71
C ALA A 216 -18.04 7.59 0.62
N THR A 217 -17.39 7.71 -0.54
CA THR A 217 -16.28 8.66 -0.72
C THR A 217 -16.68 10.09 -0.39
N SER A 218 -15.75 10.79 0.25
CA SER A 218 -15.84 12.15 0.78
C SER A 218 -16.70 12.31 2.04
N ASP A 219 -17.06 11.22 2.72
CA ASP A 219 -17.65 11.24 4.05
C ASP A 219 -16.73 10.56 5.10
N SER A 220 -17.19 10.50 6.36
CA SER A 220 -16.41 9.90 7.46
C SER A 220 -16.13 8.41 7.24
N ASN A 221 -17.00 7.68 6.54
CA ASN A 221 -16.79 6.27 6.22
C ASN A 221 -15.61 6.09 5.25
N TRP A 222 -15.38 7.04 4.32
CA TRP A 222 -14.16 7.05 3.50
C TRP A 222 -12.90 7.19 4.36
N ALA A 223 -12.91 8.07 5.35
CA ALA A 223 -11.78 8.19 6.28
C ALA A 223 -11.53 6.90 7.05
N ALA A 224 -12.60 6.17 7.43
CA ALA A 224 -12.50 4.88 8.09
C ALA A 224 -11.79 3.83 7.21
N THR A 225 -12.15 3.72 5.91
CA THR A 225 -11.49 2.77 5.01
C THR A 225 -10.00 3.07 4.84
N ASN A 226 -9.65 4.36 4.77
CA ASN A 226 -8.26 4.80 4.71
C ASN A 226 -7.51 4.46 6.01
N GLY A 227 -8.07 4.84 7.15
CA GLY A 227 -7.48 4.62 8.46
C GLY A 227 -7.28 3.14 8.78
N LEU A 228 -8.26 2.29 8.46
CA LEU A 228 -8.13 0.84 8.61
C LEU A 228 -6.96 0.28 7.81
N ALA A 229 -6.84 0.65 6.53
CA ALA A 229 -5.75 0.14 5.69
C ALA A 229 -4.37 0.63 6.16
N TYR A 230 -4.24 1.87 6.60
CA TYR A 230 -2.99 2.37 7.19
C TYR A 230 -2.68 1.70 8.53
N SER A 231 -3.65 1.54 9.41
CA SER A 231 -3.47 0.84 10.69
C SER A 231 -3.08 -0.63 10.48
N MET A 232 -3.72 -1.31 9.51
CA MET A 232 -3.35 -2.68 9.14
C MET A 232 -1.95 -2.75 8.54
N SER A 233 -1.56 -1.76 7.70
CA SER A 233 -0.20 -1.68 7.17
C SER A 233 0.83 -1.50 8.28
N HIS A 234 0.52 -0.70 9.29
CA HIS A 234 1.37 -0.47 10.46
C HIS A 234 1.55 -1.76 11.29
N ILE A 235 0.44 -2.45 11.59
CA ILE A 235 0.46 -3.75 12.27
C ILE A 235 1.27 -4.78 11.48
N TYR A 236 1.02 -4.86 10.16
CA TYR A 236 1.76 -5.73 9.26
C TYR A 236 3.26 -5.47 9.35
N SER A 237 3.64 -4.21 9.24
CA SER A 237 5.04 -3.80 9.20
C SER A 237 5.77 -4.11 10.50
N GLY A 238 5.20 -3.74 11.64
CA GLY A 238 5.79 -4.06 12.94
C GLY A 238 5.98 -5.56 13.17
N ARG A 239 4.97 -6.37 12.78
CA ARG A 239 5.06 -7.84 12.84
C ARG A 239 6.14 -8.39 11.90
N MET A 240 6.23 -7.89 10.68
CA MET A 240 7.22 -8.34 9.71
C MET A 240 8.64 -7.99 10.14
N MET A 241 8.87 -6.79 10.65
CA MET A 241 10.18 -6.39 11.17
C MET A 241 10.58 -7.26 12.37
N SER A 242 9.67 -7.51 13.30
CA SER A 242 9.90 -8.41 14.44
C SER A 242 10.16 -9.85 13.98
N PHE A 243 9.46 -10.32 12.94
CA PHE A 243 9.67 -11.65 12.38
C PHE A 243 11.07 -11.79 11.78
N LEU A 244 11.52 -10.80 10.98
CA LEU A 244 12.87 -10.78 10.40
C LEU A 244 13.95 -10.79 11.48
N ARG A 245 13.80 -9.97 12.52
CA ARG A 245 14.70 -9.94 13.67
C ARG A 245 14.77 -11.29 14.38
N SER A 246 13.63 -11.96 14.57
CA SER A 246 13.55 -13.29 15.20
C SER A 246 14.19 -14.39 14.35
N LEU A 247 14.40 -14.16 13.06
CA LEU A 247 15.19 -15.03 12.16
C LEU A 247 16.68 -14.72 12.19
N GLY A 248 17.10 -13.61 12.81
CA GLY A 248 18.48 -13.11 12.85
C GLY A 248 18.86 -12.22 11.67
N TYR A 249 17.88 -11.52 11.07
CA TYR A 249 18.10 -10.57 9.99
C TYR A 249 17.65 -9.17 10.37
N HIS A 250 18.33 -8.18 9.83
CA HIS A 250 18.00 -6.78 10.04
C HIS A 250 16.90 -6.30 9.08
N SER A 251 16.16 -5.29 9.53
CA SER A 251 15.12 -4.65 8.74
C SER A 251 15.13 -3.14 8.96
N TYR A 252 14.75 -2.37 7.93
CA TYR A 252 14.83 -0.91 7.94
C TYR A 252 13.63 -0.27 7.26
N GLY A 253 13.23 0.90 7.74
CA GLY A 253 12.28 1.77 7.05
C GLY A 253 10.84 1.28 7.08
N GLY A 254 10.47 0.47 8.03
CA GLY A 254 9.12 -0.14 8.10
C GLY A 254 7.99 0.79 8.52
N ASP A 255 8.25 2.06 8.80
CA ASP A 255 7.20 3.03 9.13
C ASP A 255 6.58 3.67 7.89
N PHE A 256 5.51 4.43 8.11
CA PHE A 256 4.76 5.11 7.05
C PHE A 256 5.68 6.03 6.24
N ASN A 257 5.85 5.69 4.96
CA ASN A 257 6.69 6.46 4.04
C ASN A 257 8.13 6.72 4.54
N ALA A 258 8.72 5.79 5.31
CA ALA A 258 10.04 6.03 5.91
C ALA A 258 11.20 5.74 4.95
N LEU A 259 11.12 4.68 4.14
CA LEU A 259 12.23 4.25 3.29
C LEU A 259 12.31 5.00 1.96
N GLY A 260 11.19 5.13 1.25
CA GLY A 260 11.18 5.66 -0.11
C GLY A 260 9.81 5.63 -0.77
N VAL A 261 9.78 5.84 -2.09
CA VAL A 261 8.57 5.97 -2.90
C VAL A 261 7.84 4.63 -3.01
N ALA A 262 6.91 4.39 -2.09
CA ALA A 262 6.22 3.11 -1.95
C ALA A 262 5.46 2.67 -3.22
N VAL A 263 4.85 3.60 -3.97
CA VAL A 263 4.21 3.30 -5.26
C VAL A 263 5.23 2.79 -6.28
N GLY A 264 6.42 3.40 -6.33
CA GLY A 264 7.50 2.98 -7.22
C GLY A 264 8.00 1.57 -6.88
N PHE A 265 8.28 1.32 -5.61
CA PHE A 265 8.65 -0.01 -5.13
C PHE A 265 7.56 -1.05 -5.40
N GLY A 266 6.28 -0.72 -5.17
CA GLY A 266 5.17 -1.62 -5.46
C GLY A 266 5.02 -1.97 -6.93
N VAL A 267 5.32 -1.02 -7.84
CA VAL A 267 5.35 -1.26 -9.29
C VAL A 267 6.53 -2.15 -9.68
N LEU A 268 7.73 -1.88 -9.16
CA LEU A 268 8.91 -2.74 -9.40
C LEU A 268 8.70 -4.15 -8.85
N ALA A 269 8.09 -4.27 -7.67
CA ALA A 269 7.71 -5.55 -7.08
C ALA A 269 6.55 -6.24 -7.82
N GLY A 270 5.96 -5.58 -8.82
CA GLY A 270 4.87 -6.10 -9.66
C GLY A 270 3.53 -6.26 -8.95
N LEU A 271 3.28 -5.59 -7.85
CA LEU A 271 1.99 -5.62 -7.15
C LEU A 271 0.88 -4.92 -7.95
N GLY A 272 1.24 -4.14 -8.94
CA GLY A 272 0.32 -3.43 -9.83
C GLY A 272 1.07 -2.60 -10.87
N GLU A 273 0.32 -1.81 -11.63
CA GLU A 273 0.85 -0.84 -12.56
C GLU A 273 0.63 0.60 -12.06
N TYR A 274 1.50 1.51 -12.46
CA TYR A 274 1.29 2.95 -12.28
C TYR A 274 0.07 3.41 -13.10
N SER A 275 -0.77 4.24 -12.52
CA SER A 275 -2.03 4.64 -13.14
C SER A 275 -2.14 6.16 -13.37
N ARG A 276 -3.20 6.59 -14.08
CA ARG A 276 -3.50 8.01 -14.32
C ARG A 276 -3.65 8.83 -13.04
N MET A 277 -4.09 8.21 -11.95
CA MET A 277 -4.24 8.89 -10.67
C MET A 277 -2.94 8.97 -9.85
N GLY A 278 -1.79 8.63 -10.43
CA GLY A 278 -0.49 8.67 -9.75
C GLY A 278 -0.32 7.63 -8.65
N GLN A 279 -1.16 6.61 -8.64
CA GLN A 279 -1.17 5.53 -7.65
C GLN A 279 -1.02 4.17 -8.33
N LEU A 280 -0.61 3.18 -7.55
CA LEU A 280 -0.61 1.80 -7.98
C LEU A 280 -2.05 1.28 -8.10
N VAL A 281 -2.32 0.56 -9.18
CA VAL A 281 -3.57 -0.18 -9.39
C VAL A 281 -3.24 -1.65 -9.54
N SER A 282 -3.78 -2.47 -8.65
CA SER A 282 -3.60 -3.93 -8.69
C SER A 282 -4.57 -4.58 -9.68
N PRO A 283 -4.14 -5.60 -10.43
CA PRO A 283 -5.04 -6.37 -11.29
C PRO A 283 -6.19 -7.05 -10.53
N ARG A 284 -5.93 -7.50 -9.29
CA ARG A 284 -6.92 -8.19 -8.44
C ARG A 284 -7.73 -7.23 -7.58
N TYR A 285 -7.05 -6.26 -6.96
CA TYR A 285 -7.62 -5.42 -5.90
C TYR A 285 -7.97 -4.01 -6.36
N GLY A 286 -7.70 -3.68 -7.64
CA GLY A 286 -8.00 -2.36 -8.20
C GLY A 286 -7.16 -1.24 -7.60
N ALA A 287 -7.74 -0.05 -7.49
CA ALA A 287 -7.13 1.13 -6.92
C ALA A 287 -7.33 1.24 -5.39
N MET A 288 -8.22 0.43 -4.82
CA MET A 288 -8.53 0.43 -3.40
C MET A 288 -7.53 -0.42 -2.61
N VAL A 289 -6.27 0.01 -2.63
CA VAL A 289 -5.12 -0.66 -2.00
C VAL A 289 -4.15 0.34 -1.39
N ARG A 290 -3.33 -0.13 -0.46
CA ARG A 290 -2.19 0.59 0.11
C ARG A 290 -0.91 -0.23 0.02
N THR A 291 0.19 0.46 -0.27
CA THR A 291 1.54 -0.11 -0.33
C THR A 291 2.55 0.77 0.44
N CYS A 292 2.07 1.58 1.37
CA CYS A 292 2.83 2.68 1.99
C CYS A 292 3.95 2.24 2.92
N TYR A 293 3.98 0.97 3.33
CA TYR A 293 4.98 0.41 4.23
C TYR A 293 5.87 -0.54 3.43
N VAL A 294 7.07 -0.09 3.16
CA VAL A 294 8.11 -0.87 2.47
C VAL A 294 9.28 -1.10 3.42
N ILE A 295 9.78 -2.31 3.49
CA ILE A 295 10.78 -2.75 4.46
C ILE A 295 12.01 -3.22 3.71
N ALA A 296 13.17 -2.58 3.92
CA ALA A 296 14.45 -3.13 3.47
C ALA A 296 14.96 -4.17 4.47
N THR A 297 15.60 -5.23 4.00
CA THR A 297 16.19 -6.29 4.83
C THR A 297 17.42 -6.88 4.17
N ASP A 298 18.32 -7.42 4.99
CA ASP A 298 19.48 -8.20 4.52
C ASP A 298 19.19 -9.70 4.39
N LEU A 299 17.93 -10.14 4.58
CA LEU A 299 17.51 -11.49 4.22
C LEU A 299 17.52 -11.63 2.69
N PRO A 300 18.31 -12.53 2.09
CA PRO A 300 18.31 -12.72 0.63
C PRO A 300 16.94 -13.23 0.15
N LEU A 301 16.32 -12.52 -0.81
CA LEU A 301 15.01 -12.84 -1.36
C LEU A 301 15.09 -13.05 -2.88
N GLU A 302 14.20 -13.87 -3.42
CA GLU A 302 14.00 -14.00 -4.85
C GLU A 302 13.19 -12.81 -5.36
N GLU A 303 13.77 -12.06 -6.30
CA GLU A 303 13.14 -10.86 -6.85
C GLU A 303 11.88 -11.19 -7.63
N THR A 304 10.87 -10.34 -7.50
CA THR A 304 9.68 -10.38 -8.35
C THR A 304 9.79 -9.34 -9.45
N LYS A 305 9.22 -9.62 -10.63
CA LYS A 305 9.26 -8.72 -11.76
C LYS A 305 8.06 -7.78 -11.81
N PRO A 306 8.18 -6.59 -12.41
CA PRO A 306 7.05 -5.76 -12.80
C PRO A 306 6.04 -6.53 -13.66
N ILE A 307 4.83 -6.02 -13.74
CA ILE A 307 3.75 -6.68 -14.50
C ILE A 307 3.16 -5.78 -15.57
N ASP A 308 2.60 -6.42 -16.60
CA ASP A 308 1.72 -5.81 -17.58
C ASP A 308 0.33 -6.46 -17.49
N ALA A 309 -0.63 -5.76 -16.95
CA ALA A 309 -2.05 -6.07 -16.91
C ALA A 309 -2.89 -5.18 -17.85
N GLY A 310 -2.25 -4.31 -18.61
CA GLY A 310 -2.89 -3.37 -19.54
C GLY A 310 -3.47 -2.12 -18.88
N ILE A 311 -3.23 -1.91 -17.59
CA ILE A 311 -3.81 -0.81 -16.80
C ILE A 311 -3.34 0.54 -17.35
N MET A 312 -2.04 0.72 -17.53
CA MET A 312 -1.49 1.97 -18.05
C MET A 312 -2.01 2.29 -19.45
N ARG A 313 -2.13 1.28 -20.31
CA ARG A 313 -2.73 1.44 -21.66
C ARG A 313 -4.20 1.82 -21.60
N PHE A 314 -4.97 1.17 -20.72
CA PHE A 314 -6.38 1.48 -20.52
C PHE A 314 -6.59 2.89 -19.99
N CYS A 315 -5.73 3.37 -19.09
CA CYS A 315 -5.77 4.72 -18.54
C CYS A 315 -5.71 5.81 -19.61
N LYS A 316 -5.03 5.57 -20.76
CA LYS A 316 -4.99 6.51 -21.89
C LYS A 316 -6.39 6.82 -22.45
N THR A 317 -7.29 5.85 -22.40
CA THR A 317 -8.64 5.95 -23.00
C THR A 317 -9.73 6.15 -21.96
N CYS A 318 -9.64 5.50 -20.79
CA CYS A 318 -10.67 5.50 -19.77
C CYS A 318 -10.94 6.90 -19.21
N MET A 319 -9.94 7.60 -18.66
CA MET A 319 -9.99 8.98 -18.12
C MET A 319 -11.07 9.19 -17.05
N LYS A 320 -11.73 8.16 -16.54
CA LYS A 320 -12.87 8.30 -15.61
C LYS A 320 -12.49 9.06 -14.34
N CYS A 321 -11.38 8.66 -13.69
CA CYS A 321 -10.86 9.34 -12.50
C CYS A 321 -10.55 10.84 -12.73
N ALA A 322 -10.10 11.20 -13.95
CA ALA A 322 -9.81 12.59 -14.30
C ALA A 322 -11.11 13.40 -14.55
N ARG A 323 -12.11 12.79 -15.20
CA ARG A 323 -13.40 13.45 -15.46
C ARG A 323 -14.22 13.68 -14.19
N THR A 324 -14.13 12.74 -13.22
CA THR A 324 -14.87 12.83 -11.96
C THR A 324 -14.09 13.59 -10.87
N CYS A 325 -12.83 13.94 -11.10
CA CYS A 325 -12.03 14.66 -10.14
C CYS A 325 -12.62 16.04 -9.83
N PRO A 326 -13.11 16.32 -8.60
CA PRO A 326 -13.82 17.55 -8.30
C PRO A 326 -12.93 18.81 -8.36
N SER A 327 -11.62 18.65 -8.23
CA SER A 327 -10.65 19.75 -8.37
C SER A 327 -10.02 19.83 -9.76
N GLY A 328 -10.30 18.85 -10.64
CA GLY A 328 -9.60 18.70 -11.91
C GLY A 328 -8.08 18.47 -11.77
N ALA A 329 -7.63 17.98 -10.61
CA ALA A 329 -6.19 17.80 -10.33
C ALA A 329 -5.56 16.72 -11.20
N ILE A 330 -6.33 15.70 -11.63
CA ILE A 330 -5.83 14.60 -12.45
C ILE A 330 -5.82 15.01 -13.91
N SER A 331 -4.70 14.74 -14.59
CA SER A 331 -4.49 15.15 -15.98
C SER A 331 -5.52 14.55 -16.95
N MET A 332 -6.09 15.42 -17.80
CA MET A 332 -6.97 15.06 -18.92
C MET A 332 -6.21 14.80 -20.22
N LYS A 333 -4.88 14.90 -20.24
CA LYS A 333 -4.07 14.59 -21.42
C LYS A 333 -4.24 13.10 -21.77
N ARG A 334 -4.38 12.80 -23.06
CA ARG A 334 -4.52 11.41 -23.52
C ARG A 334 -3.25 10.61 -23.24
N ASP A 335 -2.11 11.16 -23.60
CA ASP A 335 -0.82 10.51 -23.47
C ASP A 335 -0.08 10.95 -22.21
N PRO A 336 0.70 10.05 -21.57
CA PRO A 336 1.57 10.39 -20.46
C PRO A 336 2.68 11.35 -20.93
N TYR A 337 3.22 12.13 -20.01
CA TYR A 337 4.25 13.14 -20.28
C TYR A 337 5.30 13.13 -19.18
N TRP A 338 6.50 13.61 -19.55
CA TRP A 338 7.63 13.69 -18.63
C TRP A 338 7.43 14.76 -17.58
N GLY A 339 7.88 14.44 -16.36
CA GLY A 339 8.10 15.33 -15.25
C GLY A 339 7.03 16.35 -14.99
N GLY A 340 6.98 16.79 -13.79
CA GLY A 340 6.10 17.87 -13.37
C GLY A 340 6.90 19.02 -12.77
N SER A 341 6.27 20.17 -12.69
CA SER A 341 6.82 21.36 -12.03
C SER A 341 6.63 21.31 -10.50
N ASP A 342 5.88 20.34 -10.00
CA ASP A 342 5.54 20.24 -8.57
C ASP A 342 6.58 19.43 -7.81
N PRO A 343 6.93 19.78 -6.54
CA PRO A 343 7.99 19.12 -5.77
C PRO A 343 7.77 17.63 -5.50
N TRP A 344 6.52 17.15 -5.58
CA TRP A 344 6.14 15.75 -5.39
C TRP A 344 6.14 14.92 -6.69
N GLN A 345 6.62 15.46 -7.79
CA GLN A 345 6.69 14.80 -9.10
C GLN A 345 8.13 14.53 -9.46
N ASN A 346 8.44 13.31 -9.88
CA ASN A 346 9.77 12.98 -10.34
C ASN A 346 9.89 13.19 -11.85
N GLU A 347 10.90 13.91 -12.28
CA GLU A 347 11.14 14.23 -13.69
C GLU A 347 11.50 13.03 -14.56
N GLY A 348 12.05 11.97 -13.97
CA GLY A 348 12.40 10.72 -14.64
C GLY A 348 11.21 9.80 -14.92
N ILE A 349 9.97 10.21 -14.63
CA ILE A 349 8.78 9.39 -14.86
C ILE A 349 7.91 10.00 -15.96
N ARG A 350 7.63 9.23 -17.02
CA ARG A 350 6.65 9.59 -18.04
C ARG A 350 5.27 9.06 -17.67
N GLY A 351 4.55 9.85 -16.88
CA GLY A 351 3.27 9.47 -16.30
C GLY A 351 2.18 10.53 -16.46
N TYR A 352 1.12 10.36 -15.70
CA TYR A 352 0.08 11.38 -15.55
C TYR A 352 0.30 12.05 -14.19
N HIS A 353 0.78 13.29 -14.24
CA HIS A 353 1.13 14.02 -13.02
C HIS A 353 -0.10 14.72 -12.44
N ILE A 354 -0.27 14.58 -11.13
CA ILE A 354 -1.35 15.21 -10.39
C ILE A 354 -0.92 16.63 -10.01
N ARG A 355 -1.83 17.59 -10.17
CA ARG A 355 -1.67 18.93 -9.60
C ARG A 355 -1.93 18.88 -8.11
N GLY A 356 -0.88 18.70 -7.31
CA GLY A 356 -0.98 18.37 -5.89
C GLY A 356 -1.72 19.44 -5.09
N LYS A 357 -1.40 20.74 -5.27
CA LYS A 357 -2.10 21.83 -4.58
C LYS A 357 -3.61 21.81 -4.83
N ALA A 358 -4.03 21.55 -6.07
CA ALA A 358 -5.46 21.47 -6.40
C ALA A 358 -6.13 20.27 -5.74
N CYS A 359 -5.45 19.10 -5.75
CA CYS A 359 -5.92 17.90 -5.06
C CYS A 359 -6.07 18.13 -3.56
N PHE A 360 -5.02 18.63 -2.94
CA PHE A 360 -4.94 18.88 -1.50
C PHE A 360 -5.99 19.90 -1.04
N SER A 361 -6.08 21.09 -1.69
CA SER A 361 -7.09 22.09 -1.37
C SER A 361 -8.52 21.56 -1.48
N GLN A 362 -8.76 20.58 -2.37
CA GLN A 362 -10.07 19.94 -2.47
C GLN A 362 -10.33 18.96 -1.31
N MET A 363 -9.30 18.25 -0.84
CA MET A 363 -9.44 17.35 0.31
C MET A 363 -9.92 18.10 1.56
N PHE A 364 -9.45 19.33 1.77
CA PHE A 364 -9.84 20.16 2.90
C PHE A 364 -11.24 20.79 2.79
N LYS A 365 -11.90 20.68 1.66
CA LYS A 365 -13.31 21.12 1.50
C LYS A 365 -14.32 20.10 2.00
N TYR A 366 -13.85 18.91 2.35
CA TYR A 366 -14.66 17.86 2.94
C TYR A 366 -14.23 17.61 4.37
N PRO A 367 -15.09 17.14 5.24
CA PRO A 367 -14.74 16.72 6.60
C PRO A 367 -13.65 15.66 6.62
N THR A 368 -13.47 14.94 5.52
CA THR A 368 -12.53 13.84 5.37
C THR A 368 -11.80 13.94 4.05
N ASN A 369 -10.77 13.14 3.88
CA ASN A 369 -10.02 13.07 2.63
C ASN A 369 -10.90 12.68 1.44
N CYS A 370 -10.58 13.19 0.26
CA CYS A 370 -11.24 12.82 -0.98
C CYS A 370 -10.71 11.50 -1.54
N GLY A 371 -11.60 10.57 -1.92
CA GLY A 371 -11.26 9.27 -2.53
C GLY A 371 -11.88 9.02 -3.89
N VAL A 372 -12.55 10.01 -4.49
CA VAL A 372 -13.32 9.86 -5.74
C VAL A 372 -12.55 9.16 -6.85
N CYS A 373 -11.28 9.49 -7.06
CA CYS A 373 -10.47 8.89 -8.13
C CYS A 373 -10.24 7.39 -7.95
N GLN A 374 -10.16 6.92 -6.71
CA GLN A 374 -10.01 5.50 -6.39
C GLN A 374 -11.34 4.77 -6.61
N THR A 375 -12.41 5.24 -6.00
CA THR A 375 -13.72 4.55 -6.02
C THR A 375 -14.37 4.43 -7.40
N VAL A 376 -14.06 5.34 -8.32
CA VAL A 376 -14.59 5.29 -9.70
C VAL A 376 -13.74 4.42 -10.64
N CYS A 377 -12.64 3.84 -10.18
CA CYS A 377 -11.74 3.08 -11.02
C CYS A 377 -12.42 1.79 -11.52
N PRO A 378 -12.45 1.51 -12.84
CA PRO A 378 -13.04 0.28 -13.36
C PRO A 378 -12.40 -1.01 -12.83
N TYR A 379 -11.16 -0.95 -12.35
CA TYR A 379 -10.47 -2.08 -11.75
C TYR A 379 -10.92 -2.42 -10.32
N ASP A 380 -11.71 -1.55 -9.67
CA ASP A 380 -12.27 -1.82 -8.33
C ASP A 380 -13.52 -2.69 -8.37
N LYS A 381 -13.97 -3.10 -9.55
CA LYS A 381 -15.05 -4.07 -9.68
C LYS A 381 -14.59 -5.41 -9.14
N LEU A 382 -15.32 -5.88 -8.13
CA LEU A 382 -15.03 -7.15 -7.48
C LEU A 382 -15.28 -8.31 -8.42
N ASP A 383 -14.42 -9.32 -8.33
CA ASP A 383 -14.37 -10.50 -9.17
C ASP A 383 -15.49 -11.53 -8.92
N LYS A 384 -16.61 -11.11 -8.32
CA LYS A 384 -17.77 -12.00 -8.12
C LYS A 384 -18.48 -12.39 -9.40
N ALA A 385 -18.21 -11.69 -10.51
CA ALA A 385 -18.77 -12.03 -11.81
C ALA A 385 -17.65 -12.35 -12.80
N VAL A 386 -17.70 -13.52 -13.40
CA VAL A 386 -16.81 -13.95 -14.53
C VAL A 386 -16.74 -12.89 -15.65
N LEU A 387 -17.78 -12.08 -15.78
CA LEU A 387 -17.81 -10.96 -16.71
C LEU A 387 -16.73 -9.91 -16.44
N HIS A 388 -16.40 -9.62 -15.16
CA HIS A 388 -15.38 -8.63 -14.83
C HIS A 388 -13.99 -9.09 -15.21
N ASP A 389 -13.67 -10.37 -15.06
CA ASP A 389 -12.42 -10.94 -15.55
C ASP A 389 -12.36 -10.91 -17.07
N GLY A 390 -13.48 -11.22 -17.75
CA GLY A 390 -13.60 -11.08 -19.21
C GLY A 390 -13.31 -9.66 -19.68
N ILE A 391 -13.78 -8.64 -18.98
CA ILE A 391 -13.50 -7.23 -19.27
C ILE A 391 -12.02 -6.91 -19.07
N LYS A 392 -11.40 -7.34 -17.97
CA LYS A 392 -9.96 -7.13 -17.71
C LYS A 392 -9.10 -7.82 -18.77
N ILE A 393 -9.47 -9.03 -19.20
CA ILE A 393 -8.84 -9.76 -20.31
C ILE A 393 -8.96 -8.96 -21.61
N ALA A 394 -10.15 -8.45 -21.92
CA ALA A 394 -10.37 -7.65 -23.12
C ALA A 394 -9.55 -6.35 -23.11
N ILE A 395 -9.46 -5.68 -21.98
CA ILE A 395 -8.58 -4.51 -21.79
C ILE A 395 -7.12 -4.86 -22.11
N LYS A 396 -6.66 -6.01 -21.67
CA LYS A 396 -5.27 -6.44 -21.86
C LYS A 396 -4.97 -6.81 -23.32
N TYR A 397 -5.80 -7.65 -23.94
CA TYR A 397 -5.49 -8.29 -25.21
C TYR A 397 -6.16 -7.64 -26.43
N ALA A 398 -7.21 -6.86 -26.22
CA ALA A 398 -7.95 -6.20 -27.28
C ALA A 398 -8.12 -4.68 -27.02
N PRO A 399 -7.01 -3.92 -26.94
CA PRO A 399 -7.03 -2.49 -26.54
C PRO A 399 -7.83 -1.60 -27.48
N ILE A 400 -8.13 -2.06 -28.71
CA ILE A 400 -9.02 -1.37 -29.65
C ILE A 400 -10.43 -1.16 -29.06
N PHE A 401 -10.88 -2.04 -28.15
CA PHE A 401 -12.19 -1.94 -27.50
C PHE A 401 -12.16 -1.10 -26.21
N ASN A 402 -11.01 -0.61 -25.78
CA ASN A 402 -10.89 0.16 -24.53
C ASN A 402 -11.83 1.37 -24.46
N GLY A 403 -12.08 2.02 -25.61
CA GLY A 403 -13.04 3.14 -25.69
C GLY A 403 -14.47 2.70 -25.42
N ILE A 404 -14.88 1.57 -25.99
CA ILE A 404 -16.22 0.99 -25.80
C ILE A 404 -16.39 0.53 -24.37
N ILE A 405 -15.40 -0.17 -23.81
CA ILE A 405 -15.41 -0.64 -22.42
C ILE A 405 -15.53 0.54 -21.44
N ALA A 406 -14.76 1.61 -21.63
CA ALA A 406 -14.82 2.80 -20.81
C ALA A 406 -16.17 3.52 -20.94
N HIS A 407 -16.78 3.53 -22.13
CA HIS A 407 -18.10 4.11 -22.36
C HIS A 407 -19.20 3.30 -21.67
N MET A 408 -19.17 1.98 -21.80
CA MET A 408 -20.12 1.09 -21.13
C MET A 408 -20.03 1.22 -19.62
N ASP A 409 -18.83 1.31 -19.07
CA ASP A 409 -18.62 1.52 -17.62
C ASP A 409 -19.30 2.80 -17.12
N ASN A 410 -19.24 3.87 -17.90
CA ASN A 410 -19.94 5.11 -17.59
C ASN A 410 -21.46 5.01 -17.76
N LEU A 411 -21.92 4.31 -18.79
CA LEU A 411 -23.35 4.11 -19.09
C LEU A 411 -24.07 3.33 -17.98
N PHE A 412 -23.38 2.33 -17.40
CA PHE A 412 -23.91 1.54 -16.30
C PHE A 412 -23.76 2.23 -14.94
N GLY A 413 -23.26 3.47 -14.86
CA GLY A 413 -23.18 4.26 -13.64
C GLY A 413 -22.19 3.73 -12.59
N TYR A 414 -21.37 2.76 -12.92
CA TYR A 414 -20.45 2.15 -11.96
C TYR A 414 -19.55 3.20 -11.27
N GLY A 415 -19.53 3.18 -9.93
CA GLY A 415 -18.72 4.08 -9.11
C GLY A 415 -19.26 5.52 -9.01
N LEU A 416 -20.43 5.81 -9.58
CA LEU A 416 -21.13 7.11 -9.50
C LEU A 416 -22.48 7.00 -8.79
N GLU A 417 -22.86 5.81 -8.33
CA GLU A 417 -24.11 5.59 -7.61
C GLU A 417 -24.08 6.34 -6.29
N GLU A 418 -25.13 7.12 -6.01
CA GLU A 418 -25.42 7.61 -4.66
C GLU A 418 -25.68 6.39 -3.78
N THR A 419 -24.72 6.07 -2.94
CA THR A 419 -24.90 5.07 -1.89
C THR A 419 -25.64 5.71 -0.73
N ASP A 420 -26.65 5.01 -0.20
CA ASP A 420 -27.23 5.37 1.09
C ASP A 420 -26.09 5.35 2.13
N ARG A 421 -25.66 6.53 2.55
CA ARG A 421 -24.49 6.72 3.42
C ARG A 421 -24.72 6.19 4.82
N ASP A 422 -25.99 6.05 5.23
CA ASP A 422 -26.35 5.46 6.52
C ASP A 422 -26.48 3.92 6.44
N LEU A 423 -26.35 3.35 5.26
CA LEU A 423 -26.57 1.92 5.02
C LEU A 423 -25.68 1.02 5.90
N ILE A 424 -24.49 1.49 6.26
CA ILE A 424 -23.55 0.70 7.03
C ILE A 424 -24.09 0.36 8.43
N TRP A 425 -24.72 1.32 9.08
CA TRP A 425 -25.29 1.15 10.43
C TRP A 425 -26.58 0.33 10.45
N ARG A 426 -27.20 0.14 9.28
CA ARG A 426 -28.41 -0.67 9.08
C ARG A 426 -28.12 -2.09 8.61
N ARG A 427 -26.86 -2.42 8.32
CA ARG A 427 -26.48 -3.76 7.89
C ARG A 427 -26.48 -4.73 9.06
N GLU A 428 -26.82 -5.98 8.75
CA GLU A 428 -26.59 -7.09 9.68
C GLU A 428 -25.08 -7.23 9.91
N PRO A 429 -24.61 -7.28 11.18
CA PRO A 429 -23.17 -7.37 11.49
C PRO A 429 -22.46 -8.52 10.78
N SER A 430 -23.14 -9.67 10.57
CA SER A 430 -22.61 -10.83 9.86
C SER A 430 -22.37 -10.57 8.35
N SER A 431 -22.94 -9.51 7.79
CA SER A 431 -22.72 -9.11 6.38
C SER A 431 -21.56 -8.14 6.20
N ILE A 432 -20.94 -7.71 7.30
CA ILE A 432 -19.77 -6.82 7.27
C ILE A 432 -18.52 -7.70 7.30
N PRO A 433 -17.61 -7.57 6.32
CA PRO A 433 -16.37 -8.34 6.31
C PRO A 433 -15.52 -8.07 7.55
N LEU A 434 -14.79 -9.07 8.03
CA LEU A 434 -13.83 -8.89 9.13
C LEU A 434 -12.85 -7.76 8.80
N PHE A 435 -12.59 -6.90 9.77
CA PHE A 435 -11.80 -5.66 9.60
C PHE A 435 -12.30 -4.74 8.49
N GLY A 436 -13.56 -4.86 8.06
CA GLY A 436 -14.10 -4.12 6.93
C GLY A 436 -13.45 -4.46 5.59
N LEU A 437 -12.64 -5.51 5.52
CA LEU A 437 -11.95 -5.95 4.31
C LEU A 437 -12.78 -6.99 3.56
N ASP A 438 -12.86 -6.88 2.25
CA ASP A 438 -13.56 -7.85 1.42
C ASP A 438 -12.75 -9.14 1.27
N GLU A 439 -13.14 -10.20 1.98
CA GLU A 439 -12.54 -11.54 1.88
C GLU A 439 -12.78 -12.18 0.49
N SER A 440 -13.75 -11.70 -0.27
CA SER A 440 -14.09 -12.23 -1.59
C SER A 440 -13.03 -12.04 -2.66
N ARG A 441 -11.93 -11.37 -2.32
CA ARG A 441 -10.77 -11.14 -3.20
C ARG A 441 -9.62 -12.13 -2.96
N SER A 442 -9.77 -13.07 -2.03
CA SER A 442 -8.75 -14.08 -1.70
C SER A 442 -8.76 -15.27 -2.67
#